data_5dd5c1c55d484c212771857b0c24b95c
#
_entry.id   5dd5c1c55d484c212771857b0c24b95c
#
_cell.length_a   1.000
_cell.length_b   1.000
_cell.length_c   1.000
_cell.angle_alpha   90.00
_cell.angle_beta   90.00
_cell.angle_gamma   90.00
#
_symmetry.space_group_name_H-M   'P 1'
#
loop_
_entity.id
_entity.type
_entity.pdbx_description
1 polymer ?
#
loop_
_entity_poly.entity_id
_entity_poly.type
_entity_poly.pdbx_seq_one_letter_code
_entity_poly.pdbx_strand_id
1 'polypeptide(L)'
;MRLIAPTLHRILDFITVALFAVAPALLHLTGVAAVLSYVLALVHLILTVLTQFPAGPARVVPFAWHRGIELLVGLALGLLSLFAQWGGAAQTFYLVAGIVILAVSALTTPGAGARPPAAAR
;
A
#
# COMPACT_ATOMS: atom_id res chain seq x y z
N MET A 1 6.49 -15.97 -7.69
CA MET A 1 7.86 -15.52 -7.42
C MET A 1 7.80 -14.36 -6.46
N ARG A 2 8.60 -14.36 -5.42
CA ARG A 2 8.58 -13.34 -4.38
C ARG A 2 9.91 -12.62 -4.40
N LEU A 3 9.90 -11.37 -4.87
CA LEU A 3 11.11 -10.60 -5.21
C LEU A 3 11.38 -9.46 -4.23
N ILE A 4 10.39 -9.07 -3.41
CA ILE A 4 10.46 -7.90 -2.55
C ILE A 4 10.60 -8.34 -1.10
N ALA A 5 11.69 -7.93 -0.45
CA ALA A 5 11.85 -8.11 0.98
C ALA A 5 10.91 -7.19 1.77
N PRO A 6 10.43 -7.59 2.96
CA PRO A 6 9.56 -6.73 3.78
C PRO A 6 10.14 -5.35 4.09
N THR A 7 11.45 -5.23 4.24
CA THR A 7 12.11 -3.94 4.46
C THR A 7 11.99 -3.02 3.25
N LEU A 8 12.15 -3.55 2.04
CA LEU A 8 11.94 -2.80 0.81
C LEU A 8 10.46 -2.43 0.64
N HIS A 9 9.56 -3.35 0.96
CA HIS A 9 8.11 -3.10 0.95
C HIS A 9 7.77 -1.86 1.80
N ARG A 10 8.27 -1.80 3.03
CA ARG A 10 8.09 -0.64 3.92
C ARG A 10 8.55 0.68 3.29
N ILE A 11 9.69 0.68 2.60
CA ILE A 11 10.19 1.87 1.89
C ILE A 11 9.22 2.25 0.76
N LEU A 12 8.75 1.28 -0.01
CA LEU A 12 7.78 1.50 -1.09
C LEU A 12 6.45 2.04 -0.56
N ASP A 13 6.03 1.62 0.63
CA ASP A 13 4.83 2.16 1.28
C ASP A 13 4.95 3.65 1.58
N PHE A 14 6.08 4.08 2.15
CA PHE A 14 6.29 5.51 2.40
C PHE A 14 6.36 6.31 1.10
N ILE A 15 6.92 5.76 0.04
CA ILE A 15 6.90 6.38 -1.30
C ILE A 15 5.45 6.47 -1.80
N THR A 16 4.66 5.43 -1.62
CA THR A 16 3.24 5.40 -2.01
C THR A 16 2.43 6.46 -1.23
N VAL A 17 2.66 6.60 0.07
CA VAL A 17 2.07 7.68 0.88
C VAL A 17 2.40 9.05 0.29
N ALA A 18 3.67 9.30 -0.01
CA ALA A 18 4.10 10.57 -0.60
C ALA A 18 3.43 10.81 -1.96
N LEU A 19 3.33 9.79 -2.81
CA LEU A 19 2.69 9.89 -4.12
C LEU A 19 1.20 10.25 -3.98
N PHE A 20 0.46 9.59 -3.10
CA PHE A 20 -0.95 9.94 -2.85
C PHE A 20 -1.11 11.35 -2.27
N ALA A 21 -0.19 11.78 -1.42
CA ALA A 21 -0.24 13.12 -0.82
C ALA A 21 0.01 14.24 -1.84
N VAL A 22 0.89 14.02 -2.82
CA VAL A 22 1.25 15.05 -3.81
C VAL A 22 0.45 14.96 -5.11
N ALA A 23 -0.13 13.81 -5.43
CA ALA A 23 -0.83 13.58 -6.69
C ALA A 23 -1.93 14.60 -6.99
N PRO A 24 -2.79 15.02 -6.03
CA PRO A 24 -3.82 16.02 -6.31
C PRO A 24 -3.24 17.33 -6.84
N ALA A 25 -2.13 17.79 -6.28
CA ALA A 25 -1.47 19.01 -6.75
C ALA A 25 -0.76 18.82 -8.10
N LEU A 26 0.00 17.73 -8.24
CA LEU A 26 0.80 17.49 -9.44
C LEU A 26 -0.04 17.13 -10.68
N LEU A 27 -1.13 16.41 -10.47
CA LEU A 27 -2.00 15.92 -11.55
C LEU A 27 -3.28 16.73 -11.69
N HIS A 28 -3.42 17.80 -10.92
CA HIS A 28 -4.63 18.64 -10.91
C HIS A 28 -5.90 17.83 -10.65
N LEU A 29 -5.82 16.85 -9.73
CA LEU A 29 -6.99 16.08 -9.34
C LEU A 29 -7.98 16.97 -8.58
N THR A 30 -9.26 16.77 -8.83
CA THR A 30 -10.33 17.55 -8.20
C THR A 30 -11.43 16.65 -7.63
N GLY A 31 -12.32 17.23 -6.83
CA GLY A 31 -13.48 16.51 -6.31
C GLY A 31 -13.13 15.22 -5.57
N VAL A 32 -13.90 14.18 -5.82
CA VAL A 32 -13.76 12.88 -5.16
C VAL A 32 -12.37 12.26 -5.40
N ALA A 33 -11.82 12.42 -6.61
CA ALA A 33 -10.50 11.87 -6.93
C ALA A 33 -9.39 12.50 -6.05
N ALA A 34 -9.46 13.81 -5.79
CA ALA A 34 -8.51 14.47 -4.90
C ALA A 34 -8.69 14.07 -3.44
N VAL A 35 -9.92 14.07 -2.95
CA VAL A 35 -10.23 13.67 -1.56
C VAL A 35 -9.79 12.24 -1.29
N LEU A 36 -10.10 11.32 -2.20
CA LEU A 36 -9.70 9.91 -2.07
C LEU A 36 -8.18 9.77 -1.99
N SER A 37 -7.42 10.53 -2.77
CA SER A 37 -5.96 10.50 -2.73
C SER A 37 -5.42 10.92 -1.37
N TYR A 38 -5.92 11.99 -0.78
CA TYR A 38 -5.51 12.42 0.56
C TYR A 38 -5.91 11.43 1.65
N VAL A 39 -7.11 10.86 1.56
CA VAL A 39 -7.58 9.82 2.50
C VAL A 39 -6.68 8.58 2.40
N LEU A 40 -6.35 8.15 1.19
CA LEU A 40 -5.44 7.01 0.99
C LEU A 40 -4.04 7.29 1.52
N ALA A 41 -3.50 8.50 1.32
CA ALA A 41 -2.22 8.89 1.90
C ALA A 41 -2.23 8.74 3.43
N LEU A 42 -3.26 9.26 4.09
CA LEU A 42 -3.38 9.19 5.54
C LEU A 42 -3.57 7.77 6.05
N VAL A 43 -4.50 7.03 5.47
CA VAL A 43 -4.80 5.64 5.87
C VAL A 43 -3.59 4.74 5.64
N HIS A 44 -2.93 4.87 4.49
CA HIS A 44 -1.74 4.08 4.17
C HIS A 44 -0.57 4.41 5.09
N LEU A 45 -0.39 5.69 5.44
CA LEU A 45 0.61 6.12 6.42
C LEU A 45 0.37 5.48 7.79
N ILE A 46 -0.86 5.56 8.29
CA ILE A 46 -1.24 4.96 9.58
C ILE A 46 -1.01 3.45 9.55
N LEU A 47 -1.46 2.78 8.50
CA LEU A 47 -1.27 1.34 8.33
C LEU A 47 0.21 0.97 8.34
N THR A 48 1.03 1.68 7.59
CA THR A 48 2.48 1.41 7.48
C THR A 48 3.19 1.65 8.80
N VAL A 49 2.89 2.75 9.49
CA VAL A 49 3.50 3.08 10.79
C VAL A 49 3.15 2.04 11.85
N LEU A 50 1.92 1.53 11.85
CA LEU A 50 1.45 0.54 12.84
C LEU A 50 1.82 -0.90 12.49
N THR A 51 2.37 -1.17 11.33
CA THR A 51 2.66 -2.53 10.87
C THR A 51 3.95 -3.08 11.47
N GLN A 52 3.93 -4.35 11.80
CA GLN A 52 5.08 -5.12 12.28
C GLN A 52 6.00 -5.47 11.12
N PHE A 53 6.89 -4.55 10.76
CA PHE A 53 7.97 -4.82 9.83
C PHE A 53 9.21 -5.36 10.56
N PRO A 54 10.04 -6.18 9.90
CA PRO A 54 11.37 -6.51 10.42
C PRO A 54 12.16 -5.22 10.71
N ALA A 55 12.80 -5.16 11.86
CA ALA A 55 13.53 -3.97 12.35
C ALA A 55 12.66 -2.69 12.50
N GLY A 56 11.34 -2.78 12.41
CA GLY A 56 10.43 -1.68 12.70
C GLY A 56 10.03 -1.64 14.18
N PRO A 57 9.65 -0.45 14.71
CA PRO A 57 9.31 -0.30 16.12
C PRO A 57 7.90 -0.80 16.46
N ALA A 58 6.99 -0.81 15.49
CA ALA A 58 5.58 -1.10 15.73
C ALA A 58 5.29 -2.59 15.94
N ARG A 59 4.26 -2.88 16.75
CA ARG A 59 3.82 -4.24 17.08
C ARG A 59 2.29 -4.39 17.04
N VAL A 60 1.59 -3.53 16.28
CA VAL A 60 0.13 -3.46 16.31
C VAL A 60 -0.48 -4.30 15.19
N VAL A 61 -0.12 -4.05 13.94
CA VAL A 61 -0.70 -4.72 12.77
C VAL A 61 0.25 -5.81 12.28
N PRO A 62 -0.18 -7.09 12.29
CA PRO A 62 0.61 -8.15 11.67
C PRO A 62 0.86 -7.88 10.18
N PHE A 63 2.06 -8.17 9.69
CA PHE A 63 2.42 -7.91 8.31
C PHE A 63 1.53 -8.64 7.30
N ALA A 64 1.04 -9.84 7.65
CA ALA A 64 0.11 -10.58 6.80
C ALA A 64 -1.22 -9.82 6.61
N TRP A 65 -1.74 -9.17 7.64
CA TRP A 65 -2.94 -8.34 7.55
C TRP A 65 -2.70 -7.10 6.71
N HIS A 66 -1.57 -6.42 6.88
CA HIS A 66 -1.17 -5.28 6.06
C HIS A 66 -1.21 -5.64 4.57
N ARG A 67 -0.53 -6.73 4.19
CA ARG A 67 -0.53 -7.21 2.80
C ARG A 67 -1.92 -7.56 2.29
N GLY A 68 -2.74 -8.20 3.11
CA GLY A 68 -4.13 -8.53 2.75
C GLY A 68 -4.96 -7.28 2.47
N ILE A 69 -4.82 -6.25 3.30
CA ILE A 69 -5.48 -4.96 3.11
C ILE A 69 -5.02 -4.30 1.80
N GLU A 70 -3.72 -4.30 1.52
CA GLU A 70 -3.19 -3.73 0.29
C GLU A 70 -3.65 -4.46 -0.97
N LEU A 71 -3.72 -5.79 -0.94
CA LEU A 71 -4.26 -6.57 -2.06
C LEU A 71 -5.71 -6.16 -2.34
N LEU A 72 -6.51 -6.00 -1.28
CA LEU A 72 -7.89 -5.55 -1.42
C LEU A 72 -7.97 -4.10 -1.93
N VAL A 73 -7.18 -3.20 -1.37
CA VAL A 73 -7.15 -1.79 -1.80
C VAL A 73 -6.65 -1.66 -3.24
N GLY A 74 -5.59 -2.36 -3.61
CA GLY A 74 -5.06 -2.34 -4.96
C GLY A 74 -6.09 -2.82 -5.99
N LEU A 75 -6.80 -3.91 -5.69
CA LEU A 75 -7.89 -4.40 -6.52
C LEU A 75 -9.04 -3.37 -6.60
N ALA A 76 -9.44 -2.82 -5.46
CA ALA A 76 -10.51 -1.82 -5.41
C ALA A 76 -10.17 -0.56 -6.21
N LEU A 77 -8.95 -0.06 -6.13
CA LEU A 77 -8.50 1.11 -6.90
C LEU A 77 -8.45 0.82 -8.41
N GLY A 78 -7.98 -0.36 -8.79
CA GLY A 78 -7.98 -0.78 -10.19
C GLY A 78 -9.40 -0.83 -10.76
N LEU A 79 -10.32 -1.46 -10.06
CA LEU A 79 -11.74 -1.53 -10.47
C LEU A 79 -12.39 -0.15 -10.46
N LEU A 80 -12.17 0.63 -9.40
CA LEU A 80 -12.72 1.98 -9.30
C LEU A 80 -12.28 2.87 -10.47
N SER A 81 -11.02 2.78 -10.87
CA SER A 81 -10.49 3.56 -12.00
C SER A 81 -11.21 3.25 -13.31
N LEU A 82 -11.68 2.01 -13.49
CA LEU A 82 -12.39 1.60 -14.69
C LEU A 82 -13.87 2.05 -14.69
N PHE A 83 -14.48 2.14 -13.52
CA PHE A 83 -15.92 2.42 -13.39
C PHE A 83 -16.25 3.87 -13.01
N ALA A 84 -15.35 4.59 -12.38
CA ALA A 84 -15.60 5.96 -11.91
C ALA A 84 -15.70 7.02 -13.02
N GLN A 85 -15.31 6.68 -14.23
CA GLN A 85 -15.37 7.57 -15.42
C GLN A 85 -14.70 8.95 -15.20
N TRP A 86 -13.65 8.99 -14.39
CA TRP A 86 -12.92 10.23 -14.12
C TRP A 86 -12.19 10.76 -15.36
N GLY A 87 -11.78 9.85 -16.27
CA GLY A 87 -10.98 10.18 -17.44
C GLY A 87 -9.58 10.70 -17.13
N GLY A 88 -8.79 10.90 -18.16
CA GLY A 88 -7.50 11.58 -18.09
C GLY A 88 -6.55 11.12 -16.99
N ALA A 89 -5.93 12.08 -16.34
CA ALA A 89 -4.89 11.84 -15.33
C ALA A 89 -5.40 11.10 -14.10
N ALA A 90 -6.62 11.37 -13.65
CA ALA A 90 -7.19 10.70 -12.47
C ALA A 90 -7.38 9.21 -12.71
N GLN A 91 -7.95 8.83 -13.83
CA GLN A 91 -8.17 7.43 -14.19
C GLN A 91 -6.83 6.68 -14.32
N THR A 92 -5.88 7.25 -15.04
CA THR A 92 -4.55 6.66 -15.21
C THR A 92 -3.82 6.51 -13.87
N PHE A 93 -3.86 7.54 -13.04
CA PHE A 93 -3.22 7.52 -11.72
C PHE A 93 -3.76 6.38 -10.84
N TYR A 94 -5.08 6.26 -10.70
CA TYR A 94 -5.67 5.22 -9.86
C TYR A 94 -5.51 3.82 -10.43
N LEU A 95 -5.53 3.67 -11.75
CA LEU A 95 -5.25 2.38 -12.38
C LEU A 95 -3.81 1.94 -12.11
N VAL A 96 -2.85 2.81 -12.34
CA VAL A 96 -1.43 2.52 -12.11
C VAL A 96 -1.16 2.29 -10.63
N ALA A 97 -1.70 3.12 -9.74
CA ALA A 97 -1.56 2.95 -8.30
C ALA A 97 -2.12 1.59 -7.83
N GLY A 98 -3.30 1.22 -8.30
CA GLY A 98 -3.90 -0.07 -7.99
C GLY A 98 -3.02 -1.24 -8.45
N ILE A 99 -2.52 -1.20 -9.67
CA ILE A 99 -1.64 -2.25 -10.22
C ILE A 99 -0.34 -2.33 -9.43
N VAL A 100 0.29 -1.20 -9.11
CA VAL A 100 1.56 -1.16 -8.36
C VAL A 100 1.36 -1.72 -6.95
N ILE A 101 0.32 -1.30 -6.24
CA ILE A 101 0.02 -1.82 -4.89
C ILE A 101 -0.21 -3.34 -4.94
N LEU A 102 -1.00 -3.83 -5.88
CA LEU A 102 -1.20 -5.27 -6.08
C LEU A 102 0.11 -6.01 -6.33
N ALA A 103 0.94 -5.49 -7.24
CA ALA A 103 2.21 -6.11 -7.59
C ALA A 103 3.18 -6.13 -6.41
N VAL A 104 3.34 -5.01 -5.70
CA VAL A 104 4.22 -4.94 -4.52
C VAL A 104 3.78 -5.93 -3.45
N SER A 105 2.49 -5.94 -3.12
CA SER A 105 1.95 -6.85 -2.09
C SER A 105 2.05 -8.32 -2.51
N ALA A 106 1.75 -8.64 -3.78
CA ALA A 106 1.81 -10.02 -4.27
C ALA A 106 3.25 -10.55 -4.36
N LEU A 107 4.21 -9.69 -4.73
CA LEU A 107 5.62 -10.07 -4.92
C LEU A 107 6.43 -10.00 -3.62
N THR A 108 5.86 -9.46 -2.54
CA THR A 108 6.57 -9.39 -1.26
C THR A 108 6.62 -10.75 -0.59
N THR A 109 7.81 -11.12 -0.14
CA THR A 109 8.02 -12.31 0.67
C THR A 109 7.22 -12.19 1.96
N PRO A 110 6.45 -13.21 2.40
CA PRO A 110 5.87 -13.18 3.73
C PRO A 110 6.98 -12.95 4.73
N GLY A 111 6.76 -12.06 5.69
CA GLY A 111 7.69 -11.90 6.80
C GLY A 111 7.96 -13.28 7.37
N ALA A 112 9.21 -13.59 7.70
CA ALA A 112 9.51 -14.79 8.46
C ALA A 112 8.61 -14.74 9.70
N GLY A 113 7.57 -15.54 9.71
CA GLY A 113 6.72 -15.72 10.86
C GLY A 113 7.66 -15.91 12.04
N ALA A 114 7.35 -15.29 13.17
CA ALA A 114 8.18 -15.41 14.36
C ALA A 114 8.65 -16.86 14.45
N ARG A 115 9.96 -17.07 14.39
CA ARG A 115 10.51 -18.41 14.67
C ARG A 115 9.85 -18.87 15.94
N PRO A 116 9.21 -20.04 15.96
CA PRO A 116 8.77 -20.57 17.23
C PRO A 116 9.96 -20.48 18.19
N PRO A 117 9.76 -20.04 19.42
CA PRO A 117 10.86 -19.96 20.37
C PRO A 117 11.61 -21.29 20.29
N ALA A 118 12.92 -21.22 20.12
CA ALA A 118 13.75 -22.41 20.10
C ALA A 118 13.34 -23.22 21.34
N ALA A 119 12.89 -24.48 21.13
CA ALA A 119 12.50 -25.32 22.25
C ALA A 119 13.66 -25.28 23.24
N ALA A 120 13.39 -24.79 24.45
CA ALA A 120 14.37 -24.79 25.52
C ALA A 120 14.81 -26.24 25.72
N ARG A 121 16.06 -26.50 25.46
CA ARG A 121 16.67 -27.79 25.76
C ARG A 121 17.01 -27.86 27.25
#